data_f18842f9e49152dc2e81983ba8fb9688
#
_entry.id   f18842f9e49152dc2e81983ba8fb9688
#
_cell.length_a   1.000
_cell.length_b   1.000
_cell.length_c   1.000
_cell.angle_alpha   90.00
_cell.angle_beta   90.00
_cell.angle_gamma   90.00
#
_symmetry.space_group_name_H-M   'P 1'
#
loop_
_entity.id
_entity.type
_entity.pdbx_description
1 polymer ?
#
loop_
_entity_poly.entity_id
_entity_poly.type
_entity_poly.pdbx_seq_one_letter_code
_entity_poly.pdbx_strand_id
1 'polypeptide(L)'
;MLFRFFLSLFLCLRWTQPASNPYLSPPSLPPSLTAPRVQELLGAITDLGCPIDLDTMVDCRKCNIAATGGFIANHQGLKEGEYKPKVVVCEDNLLGSHYVAQTLAHELVHAYDQCRAKVNWRSCYHYACTEIRASTLSGECDFIEEFDRGNFGMRAQHQECVRRRAELSMMVNESCKDRAKEVIEKVFARCYQDTAPYDKIP
;
A
#
# COMPACT_ATOMS: atom_id res chain seq x y z
N MET A 1 3.47 7.43 -28.43
CA MET A 1 3.96 7.49 -27.05
C MET A 1 3.09 6.67 -26.05
N LEU A 2 1.85 6.37 -26.35
CA LEU A 2 0.92 5.58 -25.51
C LEU A 2 1.31 4.08 -25.34
N PHE A 3 2.00 3.49 -26.29
CA PHE A 3 2.34 2.04 -26.27
C PHE A 3 3.40 1.64 -25.24
N ARG A 4 4.23 2.58 -24.76
CA ARG A 4 5.29 2.29 -23.77
C ARG A 4 4.79 2.24 -22.32
N PHE A 5 3.72 2.96 -21.98
CA PHE A 5 3.14 2.97 -20.62
C PHE A 5 2.36 1.69 -20.30
N PHE A 6 1.58 1.17 -21.27
CA PHE A 6 0.88 -0.11 -21.10
C PHE A 6 1.83 -1.28 -20.83
N LEU A 7 3.03 -1.25 -21.42
CA LEU A 7 4.00 -2.34 -21.30
C LEU A 7 4.64 -2.39 -19.89
N SER A 8 4.82 -1.24 -19.24
CA SER A 8 5.49 -1.16 -17.91
C SER A 8 4.60 -1.70 -16.79
N LEU A 9 3.32 -1.30 -16.75
CA LEU A 9 2.36 -1.81 -15.76
C LEU A 9 2.14 -3.32 -15.94
N PHE A 10 2.04 -3.80 -17.17
CA PHE A 10 1.93 -5.21 -17.50
C PHE A 10 3.17 -6.02 -17.10
N LEU A 11 4.37 -5.45 -17.13
CA LEU A 11 5.61 -6.16 -16.78
C LEU A 11 5.76 -6.32 -15.27
N CYS A 12 5.51 -5.31 -14.47
CA CYS A 12 5.59 -5.38 -13.01
C CYS A 12 4.51 -6.32 -12.42
N LEU A 13 3.31 -6.28 -12.99
CA LEU A 13 2.20 -7.10 -12.53
C LEU A 13 2.21 -8.51 -13.16
N ARG A 14 2.99 -8.73 -14.25
CA ARG A 14 3.13 -10.02 -14.96
C ARG A 14 4.24 -10.92 -14.41
N TRP A 15 5.06 -10.47 -13.51
CA TRP A 15 6.29 -11.18 -13.08
C TRP A 15 6.07 -12.57 -12.48
N THR A 16 4.86 -13.08 -12.48
CA THR A 16 4.51 -14.38 -11.89
C THR A 16 3.82 -15.36 -12.82
N GLN A 17 3.74 -15.08 -14.12
CA GLN A 17 3.27 -16.11 -15.04
C GLN A 17 4.46 -16.77 -15.75
N PRO A 18 4.63 -18.11 -15.67
CA PRO A 18 5.49 -18.83 -16.60
C PRO A 18 5.01 -18.52 -18.02
N ALA A 19 5.95 -18.37 -18.96
CA ALA A 19 5.70 -18.03 -20.35
C ALA A 19 4.46 -18.78 -20.89
N SER A 20 3.34 -18.11 -21.02
CA SER A 20 2.08 -18.70 -21.43
C SER A 20 1.99 -18.76 -22.95
N ASN A 21 1.54 -19.89 -23.44
CA ASN A 21 1.18 -20.25 -24.79
C ASN A 21 0.38 -19.11 -25.48
N PRO A 22 0.74 -18.66 -26.70
CA PRO A 22 0.09 -17.56 -27.40
C PRO A 22 -1.36 -17.82 -27.86
N TYR A 23 -1.93 -18.98 -27.56
CA TYR A 23 -3.29 -19.38 -27.96
C TYR A 23 -4.35 -19.27 -26.86
N LEU A 24 -4.05 -18.64 -25.71
CA LEU A 24 -4.99 -18.51 -24.60
C LEU A 24 -5.52 -17.08 -24.45
N SER A 25 -6.85 -16.99 -24.35
CA SER A 25 -7.78 -15.93 -23.88
C SER A 25 -7.27 -14.50 -23.64
N PRO A 26 -8.13 -13.47 -23.73
CA PRO A 26 -7.74 -12.10 -23.46
C PRO A 26 -7.02 -11.99 -22.09
N PRO A 27 -6.04 -11.09 -21.95
CA PRO A 27 -5.22 -11.02 -20.76
C PRO A 27 -6.11 -10.79 -19.53
N SER A 28 -6.21 -11.81 -18.68
CA SER A 28 -6.80 -11.67 -17.34
C SER A 28 -5.97 -10.66 -16.54
N LEU A 29 -6.63 -9.88 -15.68
CA LEU A 29 -5.94 -8.99 -14.74
C LEU A 29 -4.84 -9.78 -13.98
N PRO A 30 -3.69 -9.14 -13.71
CA PRO A 30 -2.62 -9.79 -12.94
C PRO A 30 -3.14 -10.27 -11.58
N PRO A 31 -2.65 -11.41 -11.06
CA PRO A 31 -3.11 -11.98 -9.79
C PRO A 31 -3.02 -11.00 -8.61
N SER A 32 -2.05 -10.09 -8.60
CA SER A 32 -1.92 -9.05 -7.58
C SER A 32 -3.08 -8.06 -7.58
N LEU A 33 -3.62 -7.72 -8.75
CA LEU A 33 -4.78 -6.83 -8.85
C LEU A 33 -6.09 -7.54 -8.54
N THR A 34 -6.18 -8.86 -8.69
CA THR A 34 -7.38 -9.65 -8.35
C THR A 34 -7.42 -10.10 -6.89
N ALA A 35 -6.38 -9.79 -6.11
CA ALA A 35 -6.34 -10.11 -4.70
C ALA A 35 -7.52 -9.45 -3.95
N PRO A 36 -8.25 -10.18 -3.07
CA PRO A 36 -9.48 -9.70 -2.44
C PRO A 36 -9.32 -8.33 -1.77
N ARG A 37 -8.31 -8.15 -0.93
CA ARG A 37 -8.04 -6.87 -0.24
C ARG A 37 -7.81 -5.70 -1.20
N VAL A 38 -7.12 -5.95 -2.32
CA VAL A 38 -6.89 -4.93 -3.35
C VAL A 38 -8.22 -4.52 -3.98
N GLN A 39 -9.07 -5.49 -4.36
CA GLN A 39 -10.37 -5.22 -4.96
C GLN A 39 -11.33 -4.52 -4.00
N GLU A 40 -11.36 -4.91 -2.73
CA GLU A 40 -12.18 -4.29 -1.69
C GLU A 40 -11.78 -2.82 -1.46
N LEU A 41 -10.48 -2.52 -1.39
CA LEU A 41 -9.99 -1.14 -1.25
C LEU A 41 -10.29 -0.29 -2.47
N LEU A 42 -10.13 -0.83 -3.69
CA LEU A 42 -10.49 -0.14 -4.92
C LEU A 42 -11.99 0.19 -4.96
N GLY A 43 -12.83 -0.77 -4.58
CA GLY A 43 -14.28 -0.57 -4.44
C GLY A 43 -14.60 0.53 -3.43
N ALA A 44 -14.03 0.45 -2.23
CA ALA A 44 -14.27 1.43 -1.17
C ALA A 44 -13.84 2.86 -1.53
N ILE A 45 -12.71 3.03 -2.25
CA ILE A 45 -12.27 4.35 -2.73
C ILE A 45 -13.25 4.87 -3.80
N THR A 46 -13.73 3.99 -4.69
CA THR A 46 -14.72 4.34 -5.71
C THR A 46 -16.04 4.77 -5.07
N ASP A 47 -16.51 4.07 -4.05
CA ASP A 47 -17.75 4.37 -3.32
C ASP A 47 -17.69 5.73 -2.59
N LEU A 48 -16.49 6.17 -2.21
CA LEU A 48 -16.25 7.53 -1.69
C LEU A 48 -16.28 8.60 -2.79
N GLY A 49 -16.41 8.22 -4.06
CA GLY A 49 -16.45 9.15 -5.19
C GLY A 49 -15.07 9.62 -5.67
N CYS A 50 -13.98 9.01 -5.20
CA CYS A 50 -12.65 9.31 -5.71
C CYS A 50 -12.36 8.53 -6.99
N PRO A 51 -11.93 9.19 -8.07
CA PRO A 51 -11.64 8.51 -9.32
C PRO A 51 -10.37 7.65 -9.18
N ILE A 52 -10.46 6.40 -9.60
CA ILE A 52 -9.32 5.50 -9.73
C ILE A 52 -9.13 5.15 -11.20
N ASP A 53 -7.95 5.43 -11.69
CA ASP A 53 -7.45 4.95 -12.96
C ASP A 53 -6.11 4.25 -12.69
N LEU A 54 -6.14 2.92 -12.63
CA LEU A 54 -4.97 2.11 -12.30
C LEU A 54 -3.80 2.32 -13.26
N ASP A 55 -4.07 2.61 -14.54
CA ASP A 55 -3.03 2.80 -15.55
C ASP A 55 -2.22 4.08 -15.30
N THR A 56 -2.84 5.09 -14.71
CA THR A 56 -2.18 6.36 -14.37
C THR A 56 -1.77 6.43 -12.90
N MET A 57 -2.42 5.64 -12.04
CA MET A 57 -2.19 5.62 -10.59
C MET A 57 -0.99 4.77 -10.21
N VAL A 58 -0.80 3.59 -10.82
CA VAL A 58 0.26 2.65 -10.44
C VAL A 58 1.46 2.80 -11.35
N ASP A 59 2.61 3.10 -10.77
CA ASP A 59 3.90 3.23 -11.44
C ASP A 59 4.86 2.14 -10.94
N CYS A 60 5.14 1.17 -11.80
CA CYS A 60 6.10 0.11 -11.50
C CYS A 60 7.48 0.48 -12.02
N ARG A 61 8.46 0.48 -11.14
CA ARG A 61 9.84 0.85 -11.48
C ARG A 61 10.87 0.25 -10.54
N LYS A 62 12.11 0.26 -10.95
CA LYS A 62 13.23 0.00 -10.05
C LYS A 62 13.40 1.16 -9.08
N CYS A 63 13.67 0.83 -7.81
CA CYS A 63 13.85 1.80 -6.76
C CYS A 63 15.28 1.76 -6.21
N ASN A 64 15.82 2.92 -5.85
CA ASN A 64 17.14 3.02 -5.23
C ASN A 64 17.07 2.99 -3.69
N ILE A 65 15.94 2.54 -3.14
CA ILE A 65 15.68 2.48 -1.71
C ILE A 65 15.16 1.09 -1.33
N ALA A 66 15.34 0.68 -0.09
CA ALA A 66 14.88 -0.62 0.42
C ALA A 66 13.38 -0.63 0.77
N ALA A 67 12.53 0.07 0.00
CA ALA A 67 11.08 0.04 0.14
C ALA A 67 10.47 -0.84 -0.95
N THR A 68 9.34 -1.47 -0.67
CA THR A 68 8.57 -2.27 -1.64
C THR A 68 7.64 -1.42 -2.47
N GLY A 69 7.22 -0.26 -1.95
CA GLY A 69 6.35 0.68 -2.63
C GLY A 69 6.32 2.03 -1.92
N GLY A 70 5.44 2.91 -2.37
CA GLY A 70 5.21 4.20 -1.77
C GLY A 70 4.01 4.92 -2.36
N PHE A 71 3.31 5.69 -1.52
CA PHE A 71 2.18 6.51 -1.89
C PHE A 71 2.58 7.98 -2.05
N ILE A 72 2.15 8.58 -3.15
CA ILE A 72 2.37 10.00 -3.44
C ILE A 72 1.00 10.68 -3.46
N ALA A 73 0.67 11.38 -2.37
CA ALA A 73 -0.61 12.07 -2.20
C ALA A 73 -0.79 13.25 -3.17
N ASN A 74 0.28 14.02 -3.34
CA ASN A 74 0.29 15.19 -4.20
C ASN A 74 1.56 15.19 -5.05
N HIS A 75 1.45 15.13 -6.35
CA HIS A 75 2.56 15.36 -7.26
C HIS A 75 2.50 16.76 -7.88
N GLN A 76 3.63 17.24 -8.36
CA GLN A 76 3.74 18.58 -8.95
C GLN A 76 2.74 18.78 -10.10
N GLY A 77 2.07 19.93 -10.13
CA GLY A 77 1.16 20.34 -11.20
C GLY A 77 -0.34 20.08 -10.93
N LEU A 78 -0.72 19.54 -9.76
CA LEU A 78 -2.13 19.41 -9.39
C LEU A 78 -2.69 20.76 -8.88
N LYS A 79 -3.95 21.00 -9.26
CA LYS A 79 -4.74 22.10 -8.69
C LYS A 79 -5.21 21.73 -7.28
N GLU A 80 -5.45 22.74 -6.45
CA GLU A 80 -6.04 22.51 -5.14
C GLU A 80 -7.39 21.78 -5.26
N GLY A 81 -7.54 20.68 -4.53
CA GLY A 81 -8.73 19.82 -4.58
C GLY A 81 -8.71 18.75 -5.67
N GLU A 82 -7.70 18.69 -6.52
CA GLU A 82 -7.56 17.62 -7.51
C GLU A 82 -7.01 16.35 -6.85
N TYR A 83 -7.78 15.25 -6.94
CA TYR A 83 -7.38 13.94 -6.44
C TYR A 83 -6.72 13.12 -7.56
N LYS A 84 -5.41 12.99 -7.50
CA LYS A 84 -4.64 12.13 -8.43
C LYS A 84 -3.54 11.42 -7.65
N PRO A 85 -3.87 10.39 -6.88
CA PRO A 85 -2.89 9.63 -6.13
C PRO A 85 -1.96 8.88 -7.08
N LYS A 86 -0.70 8.69 -6.65
CA LYS A 86 0.22 7.76 -7.29
C LYS A 86 0.71 6.73 -6.30
N VAL A 87 0.70 5.48 -6.74
CA VAL A 87 1.29 4.34 -6.06
C VAL A 87 2.53 3.93 -6.84
N VAL A 88 3.68 3.96 -6.20
CA VAL A 88 4.93 3.42 -6.76
C VAL A 88 5.09 1.99 -6.25
N VAL A 89 5.41 1.07 -7.14
CA VAL A 89 5.76 -0.32 -6.81
C VAL A 89 7.20 -0.57 -7.24
N CYS A 90 8.04 -0.96 -6.28
CA CYS A 90 9.47 -1.19 -6.51
C CYS A 90 9.69 -2.64 -6.96
N GLU A 91 9.76 -2.87 -8.27
CA GLU A 91 9.80 -4.21 -8.87
C GLU A 91 11.00 -5.07 -8.45
N ASP A 92 12.14 -4.43 -8.15
CA ASP A 92 13.39 -5.10 -7.74
C ASP A 92 13.41 -5.52 -6.26
N ASN A 93 12.45 -5.05 -5.47
CA ASN A 93 12.33 -5.36 -4.04
C ASN A 93 11.20 -6.36 -3.73
N LEU A 94 10.51 -6.90 -4.74
CA LEU A 94 9.35 -7.76 -4.59
C LEU A 94 9.61 -9.17 -5.12
N LEU A 95 9.31 -10.17 -4.32
CA LEU A 95 9.54 -11.60 -4.61
C LEU A 95 8.23 -12.32 -4.93
N GLY A 96 7.46 -11.84 -5.91
CA GLY A 96 6.25 -12.53 -6.39
C GLY A 96 4.95 -11.75 -6.20
N SER A 97 3.87 -12.27 -6.81
CA SER A 97 2.56 -11.60 -6.90
C SER A 97 1.90 -11.35 -5.54
N HIS A 98 2.15 -12.21 -4.57
CA HIS A 98 1.63 -12.06 -3.21
C HIS A 98 2.17 -10.79 -2.56
N TYR A 99 3.48 -10.57 -2.61
CA TYR A 99 4.10 -9.35 -2.06
C TYR A 99 3.72 -8.08 -2.83
N VAL A 100 3.50 -8.21 -4.15
CA VAL A 100 2.94 -7.10 -4.95
C VAL A 100 1.54 -6.76 -4.48
N ALA A 101 0.67 -7.76 -4.24
CA ALA A 101 -0.68 -7.55 -3.75
C ALA A 101 -0.69 -6.90 -2.35
N GLN A 102 0.17 -7.35 -1.43
CA GLN A 102 0.31 -6.74 -0.11
C GLN A 102 0.78 -5.28 -0.19
N THR A 103 1.80 -5.01 -1.01
CA THR A 103 2.29 -3.64 -1.24
C THR A 103 1.18 -2.77 -1.83
N LEU A 104 0.46 -3.25 -2.85
CA LEU A 104 -0.67 -2.51 -3.42
C LEU A 104 -1.76 -2.25 -2.38
N ALA A 105 -2.12 -3.25 -1.56
CA ALA A 105 -3.11 -3.06 -0.50
C ALA A 105 -2.64 -2.00 0.52
N HIS A 106 -1.35 -2.02 0.92
CA HIS A 106 -0.77 -1.01 1.80
C HIS A 106 -0.92 0.40 1.22
N GLU A 107 -0.49 0.61 -0.02
CA GLU A 107 -0.55 1.92 -0.68
C GLU A 107 -1.99 2.36 -0.98
N LEU A 108 -2.90 1.42 -1.23
CA LEU A 108 -4.32 1.71 -1.40
C LEU A 108 -5.01 2.15 -0.10
N VAL A 109 -4.55 1.70 1.08
CA VAL A 109 -5.01 2.25 2.35
C VAL A 109 -4.65 3.74 2.46
N HIS A 110 -3.45 4.14 2.06
CA HIS A 110 -3.08 5.55 2.00
C HIS A 110 -3.96 6.34 1.02
N ALA A 111 -4.26 5.76 -0.15
CA ALA A 111 -5.17 6.37 -1.12
C ALA A 111 -6.59 6.52 -0.56
N TYR A 112 -7.09 5.49 0.13
CA TYR A 112 -8.37 5.54 0.83
C TYR A 112 -8.40 6.62 1.91
N ASP A 113 -7.36 6.70 2.73
CA ASP A 113 -7.25 7.72 3.78
C ASP A 113 -7.20 9.14 3.21
N GLN A 114 -6.46 9.34 2.12
CA GLN A 114 -6.42 10.63 1.41
C GLN A 114 -7.78 11.01 0.81
N CYS A 115 -8.54 10.02 0.35
CA CYS A 115 -9.88 10.24 -0.22
C CYS A 115 -10.89 10.62 0.86
N ARG A 116 -10.96 9.86 1.96
CA ARG A 116 -11.97 10.04 3.02
C ARG A 116 -11.69 11.20 3.97
N ALA A 117 -10.44 11.65 4.08
CA ALA A 117 -10.04 12.62 5.09
C ALA A 117 -9.00 13.61 4.56
N LYS A 118 -8.93 14.79 5.21
CA LYS A 118 -7.87 15.77 4.92
C LYS A 118 -6.57 15.37 5.62
N VAL A 119 -5.82 14.45 5.02
CA VAL A 119 -4.54 14.01 5.58
C VAL A 119 -3.49 15.12 5.39
N ASN A 120 -2.90 15.56 6.48
CA ASN A 120 -1.74 16.43 6.44
C ASN A 120 -0.45 15.59 6.46
N TRP A 121 0.09 15.28 5.29
CA TRP A 121 1.28 14.45 5.12
C TRP A 121 2.58 15.03 5.71
N ARG A 122 2.57 16.32 6.10
CA ARG A 122 3.68 16.97 6.83
C ARG A 122 3.58 16.76 8.34
N SER A 123 2.42 16.33 8.83
CA SER A 123 2.21 16.03 10.25
C SER A 123 2.64 14.61 10.54
N CYS A 124 3.65 14.43 11.39
CA CYS A 124 4.10 13.09 11.78
C CYS A 124 3.00 12.27 12.46
N TYR A 125 2.04 12.92 13.14
CA TYR A 125 0.90 12.23 13.74
C TYR A 125 -0.07 11.68 12.69
N HIS A 126 -0.37 12.45 11.63
CA HIS A 126 -1.20 11.98 10.53
C HIS A 126 -0.46 10.88 9.76
N TYR A 127 0.81 11.10 9.46
CA TYR A 127 1.64 10.12 8.75
C TYR A 127 1.71 8.79 9.52
N ALA A 128 2.03 8.82 10.82
CA ALA A 128 2.03 7.62 11.66
C ALA A 128 0.67 6.91 11.70
N CYS A 129 -0.43 7.68 11.73
CA CYS A 129 -1.75 7.09 11.73
C CYS A 129 -2.06 6.34 10.43
N THR A 130 -1.70 6.90 9.26
CA THR A 130 -1.90 6.21 7.98
C THR A 130 -1.00 4.98 7.87
N GLU A 131 0.24 5.00 8.40
CA GLU A 131 1.13 3.83 8.42
C GLU A 131 0.62 2.72 9.33
N ILE A 132 0.10 3.07 10.53
CA ILE A 132 -0.53 2.09 11.43
C ILE A 132 -1.72 1.43 10.74
N ARG A 133 -2.55 2.19 10.07
CA ARG A 133 -3.72 1.67 9.35
C ARG A 133 -3.32 0.81 8.15
N ALA A 134 -2.36 1.27 7.35
CA ALA A 134 -1.86 0.52 6.21
C ALA A 134 -1.28 -0.83 6.64
N SER A 135 -0.45 -0.85 7.69
CA SER A 135 0.09 -2.09 8.25
C SER A 135 -0.97 -2.98 8.91
N THR A 136 -2.06 -2.39 9.42
CA THR A 136 -3.18 -3.15 10.02
C THR A 136 -4.04 -3.85 8.96
N LEU A 137 -4.26 -3.20 7.81
CA LEU A 137 -5.31 -3.59 6.87
C LEU A 137 -4.78 -4.27 5.60
N SER A 138 -3.49 -4.12 5.27
CA SER A 138 -2.91 -4.68 4.03
C SER A 138 -2.68 -6.19 4.05
N GLY A 139 -2.65 -6.80 5.24
CA GLY A 139 -2.31 -8.21 5.42
C GLY A 139 -0.82 -8.47 5.70
N GLU A 140 0.02 -7.44 5.66
CA GLU A 140 1.45 -7.62 5.92
C GLU A 140 1.77 -8.06 7.36
N CYS A 141 0.82 -7.90 8.28
CA CYS A 141 0.90 -8.36 9.67
C CYS A 141 0.02 -9.57 9.98
N ASP A 142 -0.49 -10.25 8.98
CA ASP A 142 -1.20 -11.51 9.17
C ASP A 142 -0.31 -12.56 9.86
N PHE A 143 -0.94 -13.48 10.58
CA PHE A 143 -0.21 -14.47 11.38
C PHE A 143 0.79 -15.29 10.56
N ILE A 144 0.41 -15.70 9.35
CA ILE A 144 1.27 -16.50 8.46
C ILE A 144 2.50 -15.69 8.05
N GLU A 145 2.31 -14.41 7.70
CA GLU A 145 3.40 -13.51 7.31
C GLU A 145 4.43 -13.32 8.43
N GLU A 146 3.96 -13.17 9.64
CA GLU A 146 4.83 -13.03 10.81
C GLU A 146 5.53 -14.35 11.16
N PHE A 147 4.84 -15.47 10.99
CA PHE A 147 5.44 -16.79 11.18
C PHE A 147 6.58 -17.04 10.17
N ASP A 148 6.38 -16.70 8.90
CA ASP A 148 7.39 -16.83 7.85
C ASP A 148 8.60 -15.89 8.08
N ARG A 149 8.38 -14.76 8.76
CA ARG A 149 9.46 -13.85 9.21
C ARG A 149 10.17 -14.32 10.48
N GLY A 150 9.78 -15.46 11.05
CA GLY A 150 10.37 -15.99 12.28
C GLY A 150 9.83 -15.36 13.57
N ASN A 151 8.72 -14.66 13.54
CA ASN A 151 8.08 -14.03 14.69
C ASN A 151 6.98 -14.95 15.25
N PHE A 152 7.30 -15.74 16.25
CA PHE A 152 6.41 -16.78 16.80
C PHE A 152 5.58 -16.34 18.03
N GLY A 153 5.51 -15.07 18.34
CA GLY A 153 4.74 -14.52 19.46
C GLY A 153 3.23 -14.71 19.24
N MET A 154 2.50 -15.25 20.24
CA MET A 154 1.07 -15.53 20.10
C MET A 154 0.15 -14.43 20.67
N ARG A 155 0.61 -13.67 21.67
CA ARG A 155 -0.17 -12.59 22.26
C ARG A 155 0.28 -11.24 21.72
N ALA A 156 -0.70 -10.43 21.32
CA ALA A 156 -0.47 -9.09 20.77
C ALA A 156 0.43 -9.04 19.50
N GLN A 157 0.72 -10.19 18.87
CA GLN A 157 1.62 -10.31 17.74
C GLN A 157 1.27 -9.33 16.62
N HIS A 158 -0.02 -9.25 16.24
CA HIS A 158 -0.46 -8.34 15.19
C HIS A 158 -0.17 -6.88 15.55
N GLN A 159 -0.46 -6.46 16.79
CA GLN A 159 -0.17 -5.09 17.23
C GLN A 159 1.33 -4.78 17.27
N GLU A 160 2.15 -5.75 17.67
CA GLU A 160 3.62 -5.61 17.68
C GLU A 160 4.18 -5.52 16.26
N CYS A 161 3.66 -6.35 15.34
CA CYS A 161 3.98 -6.25 13.92
C CYS A 161 3.62 -4.86 13.39
N VAL A 162 2.39 -4.40 13.60
CA VAL A 162 1.93 -3.09 13.12
C VAL A 162 2.80 -1.95 13.66
N ARG A 163 3.17 -1.97 14.95
CA ARG A 163 4.10 -0.95 15.49
C ARG A 163 5.44 -0.97 14.77
N ARG A 164 6.02 -2.15 14.63
CA ARG A 164 7.32 -2.31 13.98
C ARG A 164 7.28 -1.88 12.51
N ARG A 165 6.23 -2.28 11.77
CA ARG A 165 6.07 -1.92 10.36
C ARG A 165 5.88 -0.41 10.20
N ALA A 166 4.99 0.19 10.97
CA ALA A 166 4.78 1.63 10.96
C ALA A 166 6.05 2.42 11.35
N GLU A 167 6.83 1.93 12.31
CA GLU A 167 8.13 2.55 12.67
C GLU A 167 9.11 2.50 11.49
N LEU A 168 9.24 1.35 10.80
CA LEU A 168 10.10 1.23 9.63
C LEU A 168 9.68 2.19 8.51
N SER A 169 8.38 2.33 8.24
CA SER A 169 7.88 3.29 7.26
C SER A 169 8.18 4.73 7.67
N MET A 170 8.02 5.07 8.95
CA MET A 170 8.34 6.42 9.45
C MET A 170 9.83 6.75 9.38
N MET A 171 10.71 5.76 9.48
CA MET A 171 12.18 5.97 9.37
C MET A 171 12.61 6.47 7.98
N VAL A 172 11.81 6.24 6.94
CA VAL A 172 12.08 6.76 5.58
C VAL A 172 11.73 8.25 5.47
N ASN A 173 10.89 8.78 6.37
CA ASN A 173 10.50 10.19 6.36
C ASN A 173 11.47 11.04 7.18
N GLU A 174 12.33 11.79 6.50
CA GLU A 174 13.36 12.65 7.10
C GLU A 174 12.82 13.59 8.21
N SER A 175 11.58 14.07 8.08
CA SER A 175 10.99 15.00 9.05
C SER A 175 10.45 14.31 10.29
N CYS A 176 10.23 13.00 10.26
CA CYS A 176 9.53 12.27 11.32
C CYS A 176 10.36 11.15 11.95
N LYS A 177 11.45 10.72 11.31
CA LYS A 177 12.25 9.54 11.72
C LYS A 177 12.71 9.60 13.17
N ASP A 178 13.21 10.74 13.63
CA ASP A 178 13.78 10.89 14.99
C ASP A 178 12.73 10.79 16.11
N ARG A 179 11.44 10.90 15.75
CA ARG A 179 10.32 10.84 16.67
C ARG A 179 9.35 9.70 16.36
N ALA A 180 9.72 8.79 15.45
CA ALA A 180 8.84 7.75 14.96
C ALA A 180 8.17 6.97 16.10
N LYS A 181 8.94 6.40 17.00
CA LYS A 181 8.44 5.61 18.14
C LYS A 181 7.52 6.40 19.06
N GLU A 182 7.92 7.61 19.46
CA GLU A 182 7.11 8.47 20.33
C GLU A 182 5.74 8.78 19.69
N VAL A 183 5.76 9.15 18.42
CA VAL A 183 4.55 9.55 17.68
C VAL A 183 3.62 8.35 17.48
N ILE A 184 4.17 7.19 17.10
CA ILE A 184 3.39 5.96 16.94
C ILE A 184 2.67 5.61 18.25
N GLU A 185 3.38 5.56 19.39
CA GLU A 185 2.75 5.23 20.66
C GLU A 185 1.62 6.19 21.04
N LYS A 186 1.76 7.48 20.73
CA LYS A 186 0.71 8.48 21.00
C LYS A 186 -0.58 8.26 20.20
N VAL A 187 -0.49 7.79 18.96
CA VAL A 187 -1.65 7.64 18.09
C VAL A 187 -2.11 6.20 17.92
N PHE A 188 -1.32 5.22 18.38
CA PHE A 188 -1.50 3.79 18.08
C PHE A 188 -2.90 3.28 18.37
N ALA A 189 -3.38 3.44 19.60
CA ALA A 189 -4.67 2.87 20.01
C ALA A 189 -5.83 3.36 19.14
N ARG A 190 -5.85 4.66 18.81
CA ARG A 190 -6.89 5.26 17.98
C ARG A 190 -6.80 4.80 16.53
N CYS A 191 -5.60 4.80 15.95
CA CYS A 191 -5.42 4.50 14.55
C CYS A 191 -5.54 3.00 14.25
N TYR A 192 -5.11 2.15 15.19
CA TYR A 192 -5.27 0.70 15.11
C TYR A 192 -6.73 0.25 15.17
N GLN A 193 -7.58 0.96 15.93
CA GLN A 193 -9.02 0.69 16.02
C GLN A 193 -9.82 1.19 14.80
N ASP A 194 -9.25 2.08 14.02
CA ASP A 194 -9.88 2.58 12.80
C ASP A 194 -9.68 1.58 11.66
N THR A 195 -10.58 0.64 11.53
CA THR A 195 -10.52 -0.44 10.54
C THR A 195 -11.19 -0.09 9.20
N ALA A 196 -11.80 1.09 9.05
CA ALA A 196 -12.46 1.46 7.80
C ALA A 196 -11.51 1.29 6.58
N PRO A 197 -11.99 0.77 5.44
CA PRO A 197 -13.39 0.52 5.10
C PRO A 197 -13.98 -0.79 5.65
N TYR A 198 -13.25 -1.57 6.41
CA TYR A 198 -13.68 -2.86 6.92
C TYR A 198 -14.40 -2.72 8.27
N ASP A 199 -15.34 -3.63 8.56
CA ASP A 199 -15.99 -3.70 9.87
C ASP A 199 -15.04 -4.16 10.99
N LYS A 200 -14.03 -4.93 10.62
CA LYS A 200 -12.96 -5.45 11.50
C LYS A 200 -11.68 -5.61 10.70
N ILE A 201 -10.58 -5.90 11.36
CA ILE A 201 -9.31 -6.27 10.70
C ILE A 201 -9.56 -7.47 9.78
N PRO A 202 -9.31 -7.34 8.45
CA PRO A 202 -9.64 -8.34 7.45
C PRO A 202 -8.73 -9.59 7.51
#